data_504fa06debaf13d7d46e4cf1f9b07373
#
_entry.id   504fa06debaf13d7d46e4cf1f9b07373
#
_cell.length_a   1.000
_cell.length_b   1.000
_cell.length_c   1.000
_cell.angle_alpha   90.00
_cell.angle_beta   90.00
_cell.angle_gamma   90.00
#
_symmetry.space_group_name_H-M   'P 1'
#
loop_
_entity.id
_entity.type
_entity.pdbx_description
1 polymer ?
#
loop_
_entity_poly.entity_id
_entity_poly.type
_entity_poly.pdbx_seq_one_letter_code
_entity_poly.pdbx_strand_id
1 'polypeptide(L)'
;MEIFGVSLPGLLSQLLLGLVNGSFYAILSLGLAVIFGLLNVINFAHGALFMMGAVITWMAMNYFGINYWLMLVLAPLVVGVFGVLIERLLLRWIYKLDHLYGLLLTLGLTLLIEGIFRSIYGVSGLGYDTPELLEGATSLGFMIMPNYRAWVVVASITVCIATWYVIEKTKLGAYLRAGTENPRLVEAFGVNVPLMITLTYAFGAGLAAFAGVLAAPVYQVSPLMGQNLIIVVFAVVVIGGMGSIMSSILTGLGLGIVEGFTKVFYPEASSTVVFVIMVIVLLIRPAGLFGKEK
;
A
#
# COMPACT_ATOMS: atom_id res chain seq x y z
N MET A 1 1.71 13.80 -33.76
CA MET A 1 0.88 14.81 -33.09
C MET A 1 1.58 15.16 -31.80
N GLU A 2 1.90 16.43 -31.60
CA GLU A 2 2.55 16.92 -30.38
C GLU A 2 1.54 17.74 -29.58
N ILE A 3 1.53 17.56 -28.26
CA ILE A 3 0.70 18.29 -27.32
C ILE A 3 1.67 18.97 -26.34
N PHE A 4 1.66 20.30 -26.28
CA PHE A 4 2.58 21.10 -25.47
C PHE A 4 4.07 20.79 -25.70
N GLY A 5 4.47 20.50 -26.96
CA GLY A 5 5.88 20.18 -27.32
C GLY A 5 6.31 18.75 -26.96
N VAL A 6 5.38 17.90 -26.54
CA VAL A 6 5.64 16.48 -26.21
C VAL A 6 4.91 15.60 -27.22
N SER A 7 5.57 14.53 -27.66
CA SER A 7 4.94 13.55 -28.56
C SER A 7 3.80 12.81 -27.87
N LEU A 8 2.68 12.60 -28.56
CA LEU A 8 1.53 11.83 -28.02
C LEU A 8 1.95 10.45 -27.52
N PRO A 9 2.83 9.67 -28.21
CA PRO A 9 3.36 8.42 -27.68
C PRO A 9 4.06 8.57 -26.32
N GLY A 10 4.83 9.65 -26.15
CA GLY A 10 5.50 9.93 -24.86
C GLY A 10 4.51 10.18 -23.72
N LEU A 11 3.45 10.95 -23.96
CA LEU A 11 2.40 11.20 -22.99
C LEU A 11 1.66 9.92 -22.60
N LEU A 12 1.28 9.09 -23.56
CA LEU A 12 0.60 7.81 -23.33
C LEU A 12 1.51 6.83 -22.57
N SER A 13 2.79 6.82 -22.88
CA SER A 13 3.78 5.99 -22.19
C SER A 13 3.89 6.38 -20.70
N GLN A 14 3.97 7.66 -20.41
CA GLN A 14 4.05 8.14 -19.02
C GLN A 14 2.72 7.99 -18.27
N LEU A 15 1.59 8.07 -18.94
CA LEU A 15 0.29 7.74 -18.35
C LEU A 15 0.26 6.29 -17.90
N LEU A 16 0.70 5.33 -18.72
CA LEU A 16 0.75 3.93 -18.36
C LEU A 16 1.76 3.64 -17.23
N LEU A 17 2.94 4.24 -17.28
CA LEU A 17 3.93 4.12 -16.18
C LEU A 17 3.41 4.75 -14.89
N GLY A 18 2.74 5.89 -14.99
CA GLY A 18 2.06 6.52 -13.87
C GLY A 18 0.95 5.64 -13.28
N LEU A 19 0.21 4.92 -14.13
CA LEU A 19 -0.82 3.97 -13.67
C LEU A 19 -0.19 2.77 -12.93
N VAL A 20 0.97 2.28 -13.38
CA VAL A 20 1.71 1.21 -12.67
C VAL A 20 2.12 1.70 -11.27
N ASN A 21 2.74 2.88 -11.15
CA ASN A 21 3.10 3.45 -9.85
C ASN A 21 1.85 3.71 -8.99
N GLY A 22 0.80 4.28 -9.60
CA GLY A 22 -0.47 4.52 -8.96
C GLY A 22 -1.15 3.25 -8.44
N SER A 23 -0.92 2.11 -9.08
CA SER A 23 -1.42 0.81 -8.63
C SER A 23 -0.76 0.37 -7.31
N PHE A 24 0.54 0.59 -7.15
CA PHE A 24 1.23 0.37 -5.88
C PHE A 24 0.73 1.34 -4.80
N TYR A 25 0.57 2.62 -5.15
CA TYR A 25 0.04 3.62 -4.23
C TYR A 25 -1.38 3.27 -3.78
N ALA A 26 -2.24 2.84 -4.71
CA ALA A 26 -3.62 2.47 -4.41
C ALA A 26 -3.72 1.29 -3.43
N ILE A 27 -2.99 0.20 -3.68
CA ILE A 27 -3.09 -0.99 -2.83
C ILE A 27 -2.43 -0.79 -1.46
N LEU A 28 -1.31 -0.07 -1.40
CA LEU A 28 -0.65 0.25 -0.13
C LEU A 28 -1.47 1.24 0.70
N SER A 29 -1.99 2.31 0.06
CA SER A 29 -2.83 3.28 0.75
C SER A 29 -4.16 2.67 1.20
N LEU A 30 -4.72 1.73 0.43
CA LEU A 30 -5.89 0.96 0.83
C LEU A 30 -5.64 0.17 2.12
N GLY A 31 -4.54 -0.59 2.20
CA GLY A 31 -4.17 -1.33 3.40
C GLY A 31 -3.99 -0.41 4.62
N LEU A 32 -3.32 0.72 4.42
CA LEU A 32 -3.13 1.73 5.46
C LEU A 32 -4.45 2.39 5.88
N ALA A 33 -5.35 2.70 4.92
CA ALA A 33 -6.66 3.29 5.20
C ALA A 33 -7.59 2.33 5.96
N VAL A 34 -7.51 1.04 5.67
CA VAL A 34 -8.25 0.00 6.41
C VAL A 34 -7.79 -0.06 7.86
N ILE A 35 -6.48 -0.03 8.11
CA ILE A 35 -5.92 -0.01 9.47
C ILE A 35 -6.30 1.30 10.16
N PHE A 36 -6.05 2.45 9.53
CA PHE A 36 -6.30 3.75 10.14
C PHE A 36 -7.78 3.99 10.42
N GLY A 37 -8.67 3.60 9.49
CA GLY A 37 -10.11 3.77 9.63
C GLY A 37 -10.72 3.07 10.85
N LEU A 38 -10.06 2.04 11.38
CA LEU A 38 -10.50 1.29 12.56
C LEU A 38 -9.74 1.61 13.84
N LEU A 39 -8.45 1.83 13.73
CA LEU A 39 -7.57 1.92 14.89
C LEU A 39 -7.21 3.35 15.25
N ASN A 40 -7.45 4.31 14.34
CA ASN A 40 -6.97 5.70 14.45
C ASN A 40 -5.46 5.79 14.77
N VAL A 41 -4.68 4.76 14.40
CA VAL A 41 -3.24 4.70 14.63
C VAL A 41 -2.51 4.88 13.31
N ILE A 42 -1.63 5.86 13.26
CA ILE A 42 -0.71 6.05 12.15
C ILE A 42 0.32 4.93 12.18
N ASN A 43 0.28 4.05 11.17
CA ASN A 43 1.13 2.85 11.14
C ASN A 43 2.28 3.02 10.16
N PHE A 44 3.42 3.52 10.63
CA PHE A 44 4.65 3.58 9.84
C PHE A 44 5.23 2.21 9.50
N ALA A 45 4.95 1.18 10.33
CA ALA A 45 5.41 -0.18 10.06
C ALA A 45 4.81 -0.79 8.78
N HIS A 46 3.80 -0.14 8.18
CA HIS A 46 3.18 -0.59 6.94
C HIS A 46 4.19 -0.69 5.77
N GLY A 47 5.16 0.25 5.69
CA GLY A 47 6.27 0.16 4.73
C GLY A 47 7.20 -1.03 4.98
N ALA A 48 7.49 -1.34 6.24
CA ALA A 48 8.29 -2.51 6.59
C ALA A 48 7.53 -3.82 6.29
N LEU A 49 6.20 -3.86 6.49
CA LEU A 49 5.36 -5.02 6.13
C LEU A 49 5.31 -5.24 4.60
N PHE A 50 5.30 -4.17 3.82
CA PHE A 50 5.45 -4.23 2.36
C PHE A 50 6.81 -4.84 1.98
N MET A 51 7.89 -4.34 2.54
CA MET A 51 9.24 -4.88 2.35
C MET A 51 9.30 -6.35 2.75
N MET A 52 8.72 -6.73 3.89
CA MET A 52 8.66 -8.14 4.32
C MET A 52 7.99 -9.04 3.29
N GLY A 53 6.90 -8.59 2.66
CA GLY A 53 6.23 -9.32 1.58
C GLY A 53 7.18 -9.63 0.43
N ALA A 54 7.96 -8.64 -0.02
CA ALA A 54 8.94 -8.81 -1.09
C ALA A 54 10.09 -9.74 -0.68
N VAL A 55 10.67 -9.54 0.52
CA VAL A 55 11.80 -10.35 1.01
C VAL A 55 11.38 -11.79 1.27
N ILE A 56 10.24 -12.04 1.91
CA ILE A 56 9.72 -13.40 2.14
C ILE A 56 9.51 -14.13 0.81
N THR A 57 8.99 -13.42 -0.19
CA THR A 57 8.78 -13.99 -1.53
C THR A 57 10.12 -14.34 -2.18
N TRP A 58 11.11 -13.45 -2.08
CA TRP A 58 12.46 -13.71 -2.57
C TRP A 58 13.10 -14.92 -1.84
N MET A 59 12.99 -14.98 -0.53
CA MET A 59 13.49 -16.11 0.28
C MET A 59 12.82 -17.43 -0.10
N ALA A 60 11.50 -17.42 -0.27
CA ALA A 60 10.72 -18.60 -0.61
C ALA A 60 11.12 -19.17 -1.98
N MET A 61 11.36 -18.30 -2.96
CA MET A 61 11.82 -18.71 -4.28
C MET A 61 13.27 -19.24 -4.23
N ASN A 62 14.18 -18.49 -3.61
CA ASN A 62 15.62 -18.83 -3.66
C ASN A 62 15.99 -20.01 -2.77
N TYR A 63 15.37 -20.20 -1.61
CA TYR A 63 15.72 -21.27 -0.66
C TYR A 63 14.84 -22.49 -0.78
N PHE A 64 13.57 -22.32 -1.18
CA PHE A 64 12.60 -23.41 -1.19
C PHE A 64 12.03 -23.73 -2.59
N GLY A 65 12.39 -22.95 -3.62
CA GLY A 65 11.87 -23.13 -4.98
C GLY A 65 10.35 -22.89 -5.10
N ILE A 66 9.76 -22.16 -4.16
CA ILE A 66 8.32 -21.86 -4.18
C ILE A 66 8.05 -20.84 -5.28
N ASN A 67 7.08 -21.16 -6.15
CA ASN A 67 6.80 -20.32 -7.29
C ASN A 67 6.06 -19.03 -6.90
N TYR A 68 6.18 -18.01 -7.75
CA TYR A 68 5.58 -16.69 -7.57
C TYR A 68 4.08 -16.72 -7.29
N TRP A 69 3.32 -17.54 -8.01
CA TRP A 69 1.86 -17.60 -7.92
C TRP A 69 1.38 -18.03 -6.54
N LEU A 70 2.08 -18.98 -5.95
CA LEU A 70 1.78 -19.43 -4.59
C LEU A 70 2.13 -18.34 -3.56
N MET A 71 3.19 -17.57 -3.81
CA MET A 71 3.61 -16.48 -2.93
C MET A 71 2.64 -15.29 -2.92
N LEU A 72 1.83 -15.09 -3.97
CA LEU A 72 0.74 -14.11 -3.93
C LEU A 72 -0.30 -14.37 -2.83
N VAL A 73 -0.37 -15.61 -2.33
CA VAL A 73 -1.25 -15.99 -1.23
C VAL A 73 -0.47 -16.20 0.07
N LEU A 74 0.65 -16.93 0.00
CA LEU A 74 1.41 -17.30 1.20
C LEU A 74 2.06 -16.10 1.89
N ALA A 75 2.69 -15.18 1.14
CA ALA A 75 3.36 -14.03 1.75
C ALA A 75 2.36 -13.09 2.47
N PRO A 76 1.20 -12.72 1.90
CA PRO A 76 0.14 -12.01 2.64
C PRO A 76 -0.34 -12.73 3.89
N LEU A 77 -0.47 -14.05 3.87
CA LEU A 77 -0.86 -14.84 5.04
C LEU A 77 0.22 -14.83 6.14
N VAL A 78 1.47 -15.06 5.77
CA VAL A 78 2.59 -15.04 6.73
C VAL A 78 2.74 -13.66 7.38
N VAL A 79 2.74 -12.60 6.58
CA VAL A 79 2.84 -11.23 7.09
C VAL A 79 1.57 -10.82 7.82
N GLY A 80 0.41 -11.30 7.41
CA GLY A 80 -0.85 -11.13 8.14
C GLY A 80 -0.80 -11.75 9.53
N VAL A 81 -0.29 -12.97 9.66
CA VAL A 81 -0.06 -13.63 10.97
C VAL A 81 0.94 -12.83 11.81
N PHE A 82 2.02 -12.35 11.19
CA PHE A 82 2.96 -11.46 11.88
C PHE A 82 2.26 -10.16 12.34
N GLY A 83 1.36 -9.62 11.53
CA GLY A 83 0.49 -8.50 11.90
C GLY A 83 -0.37 -8.80 13.13
N VAL A 84 -0.95 -10.01 13.23
CA VAL A 84 -1.68 -10.44 14.46
C VAL A 84 -0.77 -10.39 15.69
N LEU A 85 0.49 -10.82 15.56
CA LEU A 85 1.45 -10.77 16.66
C LEU A 85 1.77 -9.32 17.06
N ILE A 86 2.05 -8.45 16.09
CA ILE A 86 2.29 -7.02 16.34
C ILE A 86 1.10 -6.39 17.07
N GLU A 87 -0.10 -6.63 16.57
CA GLU A 87 -1.31 -6.02 17.15
C GLU A 87 -1.51 -6.51 18.59
N ARG A 88 -1.50 -7.81 18.83
CA ARG A 88 -1.79 -8.38 20.14
C ARG A 88 -0.72 -8.11 21.19
N LEU A 89 0.56 -8.13 20.80
CA LEU A 89 1.68 -7.98 21.73
C LEU A 89 2.05 -6.52 21.99
N LEU A 90 1.84 -5.64 21.01
CA LEU A 90 2.34 -4.27 21.04
C LEU A 90 1.23 -3.23 20.93
N LEU A 91 0.48 -3.18 19.81
CA LEU A 91 -0.45 -2.10 19.52
C LEU A 91 -1.65 -2.06 20.48
N ARG A 92 -2.15 -3.20 20.88
CA ARG A 92 -3.31 -3.31 21.79
C ARG A 92 -3.13 -2.52 23.10
N TRP A 93 -1.89 -2.40 23.57
CA TRP A 93 -1.60 -1.71 24.82
C TRP A 93 -1.60 -0.19 24.70
N ILE A 94 -1.43 0.33 23.47
CA ILE A 94 -1.31 1.77 23.21
C ILE A 94 -2.60 2.41 22.68
N TYR A 95 -3.64 1.65 22.31
CA TYR A 95 -4.89 2.22 21.77
C TYR A 95 -5.58 3.24 22.67
N LYS A 96 -5.31 3.19 23.98
CA LYS A 96 -5.86 4.13 24.97
C LYS A 96 -4.95 5.31 25.27
N LEU A 97 -3.75 5.32 24.68
CA LEU A 97 -2.76 6.36 24.86
C LEU A 97 -2.88 7.41 23.74
N ASP A 98 -2.13 8.49 23.86
CA ASP A 98 -2.05 9.50 22.82
C ASP A 98 -1.53 8.91 21.51
N HIS A 99 -2.01 9.44 20.37
CA HIS A 99 -1.64 8.98 19.02
C HIS A 99 -0.13 9.00 18.76
N LEU A 100 0.64 9.85 19.46
CA LEU A 100 2.10 9.92 19.36
C LEU A 100 2.77 8.61 19.79
N TYR A 101 2.23 7.90 20.79
CA TYR A 101 2.79 6.61 21.20
C TYR A 101 2.66 5.55 20.10
N GLY A 102 1.54 5.56 19.36
CA GLY A 102 1.33 4.69 18.20
C GLY A 102 2.34 4.97 17.08
N LEU A 103 2.54 6.24 16.78
CA LEU A 103 3.51 6.69 15.78
C LEU A 103 4.93 6.27 16.16
N LEU A 104 5.37 6.54 17.40
CA LEU A 104 6.70 6.18 17.87
C LEU A 104 6.93 4.67 17.89
N LEU A 105 5.94 3.90 18.35
CA LEU A 105 6.03 2.44 18.38
C LEU A 105 6.16 1.87 16.97
N THR A 106 5.30 2.29 16.03
CA THR A 106 5.33 1.78 14.66
C THR A 106 6.57 2.22 13.90
N LEU A 107 7.11 3.41 14.18
CA LEU A 107 8.41 3.85 13.66
C LEU A 107 9.55 3.00 14.21
N GLY A 108 9.58 2.76 15.53
CA GLY A 108 10.59 1.89 16.16
C GLY A 108 10.53 0.47 15.60
N LEU A 109 9.31 -0.05 15.36
CA LEU A 109 9.11 -1.36 14.76
C LEU A 109 9.63 -1.41 13.31
N THR A 110 9.41 -0.36 12.53
CA THR A 110 9.97 -0.21 11.19
C THR A 110 11.48 -0.34 11.20
N LEU A 111 12.14 0.48 12.03
CA LEU A 111 13.60 0.48 12.15
C LEU A 111 14.16 -0.88 12.61
N LEU A 112 13.44 -1.55 13.52
CA LEU A 112 13.82 -2.88 14.01
C LEU A 112 13.72 -3.93 12.90
N ILE A 113 12.60 -3.99 12.19
CA ILE A 113 12.38 -4.95 11.08
C ILE A 113 13.42 -4.70 9.97
N GLU A 114 13.56 -3.46 9.53
CA GLU A 114 14.53 -3.09 8.48
C GLU A 114 15.97 -3.36 8.93
N GLY A 115 16.31 -3.08 10.19
CA GLY A 115 17.61 -3.36 10.76
C GLY A 115 17.96 -4.85 10.76
N ILE A 116 16.99 -5.72 11.10
CA ILE A 116 17.16 -7.18 11.06
C ILE A 116 17.47 -7.64 9.62
N PHE A 117 16.62 -7.25 8.65
CA PHE A 117 16.83 -7.65 7.25
C PHE A 117 18.12 -7.06 6.68
N ARG A 118 18.46 -5.83 7.02
CA ARG A 118 19.72 -5.19 6.63
C ARG A 118 20.94 -5.89 7.19
N SER A 119 20.88 -6.39 8.40
CA SER A 119 22.02 -7.13 9.01
C SER A 119 22.24 -8.48 8.36
N ILE A 120 21.19 -9.12 7.81
CA ILE A 120 21.26 -10.44 7.18
C ILE A 120 21.60 -10.33 5.70
N TYR A 121 20.96 -9.42 4.96
CA TYR A 121 21.05 -9.33 3.49
C TYR A 121 21.85 -8.13 2.99
N GLY A 122 22.31 -7.27 3.88
CA GLY A 122 23.00 -6.03 3.51
C GLY A 122 22.04 -4.96 3.00
N VAL A 123 22.60 -3.95 2.33
CA VAL A 123 21.83 -2.81 1.74
C VAL A 123 21.64 -2.94 0.24
N SER A 124 22.38 -3.82 -0.40
CA SER A 124 22.29 -4.07 -1.84
C SER A 124 20.94 -4.69 -2.18
N GLY A 125 20.35 -4.27 -3.29
CA GLY A 125 19.12 -4.87 -3.78
C GLY A 125 19.32 -6.32 -4.21
N LEU A 126 18.38 -7.18 -3.83
CA LEU A 126 18.32 -8.59 -4.24
C LEU A 126 17.50 -8.66 -5.53
N GLY A 127 18.05 -9.27 -6.56
CA GLY A 127 17.36 -9.48 -7.82
C GLY A 127 16.21 -10.48 -7.66
N TYR A 128 15.10 -10.22 -8.29
CA TYR A 128 13.97 -11.14 -8.39
C TYR A 128 13.55 -11.27 -9.85
N ASP A 129 13.59 -12.50 -10.36
CA ASP A 129 13.26 -12.77 -11.75
C ASP A 129 11.76 -12.70 -12.00
N THR A 130 11.38 -12.19 -13.16
CA THR A 130 9.97 -12.16 -13.57
C THR A 130 9.48 -13.59 -13.79
N PRO A 131 8.24 -13.95 -13.36
CA PRO A 131 7.67 -15.27 -13.62
C PRO A 131 7.59 -15.57 -15.12
N GLU A 132 7.95 -16.78 -15.54
CA GLU A 132 8.00 -17.22 -16.96
C GLU A 132 6.73 -16.87 -17.75
N LEU A 133 5.54 -17.02 -17.16
CA LEU A 133 4.27 -16.70 -17.80
C LEU A 133 4.08 -15.19 -18.10
N LEU A 134 4.82 -14.33 -17.43
CA LEU A 134 4.75 -12.87 -17.56
C LEU A 134 6.04 -12.29 -18.15
N GLU A 135 6.93 -13.14 -18.61
CA GLU A 135 8.12 -12.71 -19.34
C GLU A 135 7.77 -12.06 -20.67
N GLY A 136 8.71 -11.24 -21.17
CA GLY A 136 8.54 -10.53 -22.43
C GLY A 136 7.80 -9.20 -22.27
N ALA A 137 7.49 -8.62 -23.42
CA ALA A 137 6.85 -7.33 -23.53
C ALA A 137 5.91 -7.27 -24.73
N THR A 138 4.80 -6.58 -24.57
CA THR A 138 3.82 -6.35 -25.63
C THR A 138 4.03 -4.96 -26.24
N SER A 139 4.11 -4.90 -27.57
CA SER A 139 4.15 -3.64 -28.29
C SER A 139 2.75 -3.04 -28.42
N LEU A 140 2.54 -1.88 -27.80
CA LEU A 140 1.29 -1.13 -27.90
C LEU A 140 1.30 -0.12 -29.08
N GLY A 141 2.32 -0.17 -29.95
CA GLY A 141 2.50 0.75 -31.06
C GLY A 141 3.15 2.08 -30.67
N PHE A 142 2.85 2.62 -29.50
CA PHE A 142 3.45 3.86 -28.98
C PHE A 142 4.50 3.59 -27.88
N MET A 143 4.50 2.40 -27.28
CA MET A 143 5.52 1.95 -26.33
C MET A 143 5.60 0.42 -26.29
N ILE A 144 6.73 -0.08 -25.79
CA ILE A 144 6.91 -1.48 -25.43
C ILE A 144 6.66 -1.60 -23.92
N MET A 145 5.59 -2.32 -23.55
CA MET A 145 5.21 -2.49 -22.15
C MET A 145 5.56 -3.90 -21.67
N PRO A 146 6.39 -4.06 -20.62
CA PRO A 146 6.63 -5.36 -20.01
C PRO A 146 5.30 -5.99 -19.52
N ASN A 147 5.06 -7.24 -19.86
CA ASN A 147 3.81 -7.96 -19.52
C ASN A 147 3.57 -7.98 -18.01
N TYR A 148 4.65 -8.10 -17.24
CA TYR A 148 4.57 -8.08 -15.78
C TYR A 148 3.97 -6.78 -15.22
N ARG A 149 4.30 -5.61 -15.80
CA ARG A 149 3.74 -4.33 -15.37
C ARG A 149 2.24 -4.23 -15.63
N ALA A 150 1.77 -4.79 -16.75
CA ALA A 150 0.33 -4.89 -17.01
C ALA A 150 -0.36 -5.78 -15.98
N TRP A 151 0.25 -6.92 -15.63
CA TRP A 151 -0.21 -7.80 -14.56
C TRP A 151 -0.33 -7.09 -13.22
N VAL A 152 0.70 -6.30 -12.82
CA VAL A 152 0.66 -5.52 -11.57
C VAL A 152 -0.56 -4.61 -11.50
N VAL A 153 -0.89 -3.90 -12.59
CA VAL A 153 -2.06 -3.03 -12.65
C VAL A 153 -3.35 -3.84 -12.46
N VAL A 154 -3.50 -4.94 -13.21
CA VAL A 154 -4.70 -5.79 -13.15
C VAL A 154 -4.86 -6.42 -11.76
N ALA A 155 -3.80 -6.99 -11.20
CA ALA A 155 -3.82 -7.61 -9.88
C ALA A 155 -4.14 -6.60 -8.77
N SER A 156 -3.49 -5.43 -8.80
CA SER A 156 -3.72 -4.36 -7.82
C SER A 156 -5.15 -3.85 -7.87
N ILE A 157 -5.68 -3.53 -9.05
CA ILE A 157 -7.06 -3.05 -9.21
C ILE A 157 -8.05 -4.12 -8.76
N THR A 158 -7.82 -5.39 -9.12
CA THR A 158 -8.70 -6.49 -8.72
C THR A 158 -8.77 -6.62 -7.21
N VAL A 159 -7.63 -6.60 -6.51
CA VAL A 159 -7.58 -6.67 -5.05
C VAL A 159 -8.19 -5.42 -4.42
N CYS A 160 -7.96 -4.24 -4.99
CA CYS A 160 -8.57 -2.99 -4.52
C CYS A 160 -10.11 -3.05 -4.60
N ILE A 161 -10.66 -3.48 -5.75
CA ILE A 161 -12.11 -3.61 -5.95
C ILE A 161 -12.69 -4.70 -5.02
N ALA A 162 -12.03 -5.85 -4.91
CA ALA A 162 -12.46 -6.92 -4.03
C ALA A 162 -12.50 -6.46 -2.55
N THR A 163 -11.46 -5.78 -2.10
CA THR A 163 -11.40 -5.21 -0.74
C THR A 163 -12.48 -4.18 -0.52
N TRP A 164 -12.65 -3.25 -1.45
CA TRP A 164 -13.72 -2.26 -1.38
C TRP A 164 -15.09 -2.94 -1.30
N TYR A 165 -15.36 -3.95 -2.14
CA TYR A 165 -16.64 -4.67 -2.12
C TYR A 165 -16.87 -5.36 -0.77
N VAL A 166 -15.86 -6.05 -0.22
CA VAL A 166 -15.96 -6.73 1.07
C VAL A 166 -16.28 -5.74 2.20
N ILE A 167 -15.61 -4.58 2.23
CA ILE A 167 -15.77 -3.62 3.33
C ILE A 167 -17.02 -2.73 3.12
N GLU A 168 -17.36 -2.33 1.92
CA GLU A 168 -18.51 -1.44 1.69
C GLU A 168 -19.84 -2.17 1.54
N LYS A 169 -19.83 -3.40 1.01
CA LYS A 169 -21.04 -4.11 0.62
C LYS A 169 -21.38 -5.32 1.47
N THR A 170 -20.55 -5.68 2.48
CA THR A 170 -20.81 -6.84 3.34
C THR A 170 -21.08 -6.44 4.79
N LYS A 171 -21.64 -7.39 5.57
CA LYS A 171 -21.87 -7.23 7.01
C LYS A 171 -20.58 -6.97 7.79
N LEU A 172 -19.45 -7.51 7.33
CA LEU A 172 -18.15 -7.27 7.94
C LEU A 172 -17.83 -5.77 8.03
N GLY A 173 -17.94 -5.05 6.92
CA GLY A 173 -17.69 -3.63 6.92
C GLY A 173 -18.68 -2.82 7.76
N ALA A 174 -19.95 -3.26 7.83
CA ALA A 174 -20.93 -2.62 8.73
C ALA A 174 -20.52 -2.77 10.21
N TYR A 175 -20.09 -3.97 10.62
CA TYR A 175 -19.58 -4.20 11.98
C TYR A 175 -18.30 -3.40 12.25
N LEU A 176 -17.41 -3.30 11.24
CA LEU A 176 -16.19 -2.52 11.35
C LEU A 176 -16.51 -1.04 11.63
N ARG A 177 -17.37 -0.42 10.84
CA ARG A 177 -17.80 0.98 11.03
C ARG A 177 -18.50 1.20 12.38
N ALA A 178 -19.42 0.32 12.72
CA ALA A 178 -20.12 0.40 14.03
C ALA A 178 -19.15 0.25 15.21
N GLY A 179 -18.16 -0.65 15.08
CA GLY A 179 -17.14 -0.89 16.10
C GLY A 179 -16.20 0.29 16.34
N THR A 180 -16.00 1.16 15.32
CA THR A 180 -15.23 2.41 15.50
C THR A 180 -16.01 3.50 16.21
N GLU A 181 -17.34 3.55 16.00
CA GLU A 181 -18.20 4.57 16.62
C GLU A 181 -18.51 4.21 18.08
N ASN A 182 -18.96 2.99 18.33
CA ASN A 182 -19.31 2.56 19.69
C ASN A 182 -18.96 1.07 19.92
N PRO A 183 -17.71 0.75 20.31
CA PRO A 183 -17.27 -0.62 20.55
C PRO A 183 -18.12 -1.37 21.57
N ARG A 184 -18.52 -0.70 22.66
CA ARG A 184 -19.32 -1.31 23.76
C ARG A 184 -20.71 -1.74 23.29
N LEU A 185 -21.33 -0.91 22.44
CA LEU A 185 -22.65 -1.24 21.89
C LEU A 185 -22.55 -2.46 20.96
N VAL A 186 -21.53 -2.52 20.12
CA VAL A 186 -21.32 -3.64 19.19
C VAL A 186 -21.01 -4.95 19.95
N GLU A 187 -20.24 -4.86 21.04
CA GLU A 187 -19.99 -6.00 21.93
C GLU A 187 -21.29 -6.50 22.62
N ALA A 188 -22.19 -5.59 22.98
CA ALA A 188 -23.50 -5.96 23.55
C ALA A 188 -24.38 -6.76 22.57
N PHE A 189 -24.18 -6.61 21.26
CA PHE A 189 -24.80 -7.43 20.22
C PHE A 189 -24.05 -8.75 19.93
N GLY A 190 -23.05 -9.11 20.74
CA GLY A 190 -22.33 -10.38 20.65
C GLY A 190 -21.17 -10.39 19.65
N VAL A 191 -20.78 -9.24 19.10
CA VAL A 191 -19.63 -9.14 18.18
C VAL A 191 -18.35 -8.96 18.98
N ASN A 192 -17.35 -9.80 18.73
CA ASN A 192 -16.05 -9.69 19.38
C ASN A 192 -15.20 -8.58 18.71
N VAL A 193 -15.32 -7.35 19.22
CA VAL A 193 -14.62 -6.17 18.67
C VAL A 193 -13.09 -6.32 18.74
N PRO A 194 -12.47 -6.80 19.84
CA PRO A 194 -11.02 -7.03 19.86
C PRO A 194 -10.52 -7.96 18.75
N LEU A 195 -11.23 -9.07 18.51
CA LEU A 195 -10.87 -9.99 17.42
C LEU A 195 -11.00 -9.31 16.05
N MET A 196 -12.03 -8.51 15.88
CA MET A 196 -12.28 -7.77 14.66
C MET A 196 -11.16 -6.76 14.36
N ILE A 197 -10.68 -6.05 15.37
CA ILE A 197 -9.53 -5.15 15.30
C ILE A 197 -8.27 -5.92 14.85
N THR A 198 -7.97 -7.05 15.53
CA THR A 198 -6.82 -7.90 15.19
C THR A 198 -6.87 -8.40 13.75
N LEU A 199 -8.03 -8.90 13.30
CA LEU A 199 -8.19 -9.40 11.93
C LEU A 199 -8.06 -8.28 10.89
N THR A 200 -8.54 -7.08 11.19
CA THR A 200 -8.40 -5.93 10.29
C THR A 200 -6.97 -5.48 10.15
N TYR A 201 -6.22 -5.43 11.26
CA TYR A 201 -4.79 -5.13 11.20
C TYR A 201 -4.04 -6.18 10.40
N ALA A 202 -4.32 -7.47 10.64
CA ALA A 202 -3.75 -8.58 9.89
C ALA A 202 -4.06 -8.50 8.38
N PHE A 203 -5.29 -8.14 8.04
CA PHE A 203 -5.71 -7.96 6.65
C PHE A 203 -4.99 -6.80 5.98
N GLY A 204 -4.89 -5.64 6.64
CA GLY A 204 -4.11 -4.51 6.14
C GLY A 204 -2.62 -4.83 5.97
N ALA A 205 -2.03 -5.56 6.93
CA ALA A 205 -0.65 -6.07 6.84
C ALA A 205 -0.48 -7.04 5.64
N GLY A 206 -1.46 -7.91 5.41
CA GLY A 206 -1.52 -8.80 4.25
C GLY A 206 -1.59 -8.04 2.92
N LEU A 207 -2.37 -6.95 2.84
CA LEU A 207 -2.42 -6.09 1.66
C LEU A 207 -1.07 -5.42 1.36
N ALA A 208 -0.37 -4.96 2.41
CA ALA A 208 0.99 -4.43 2.25
C ALA A 208 1.95 -5.50 1.70
N ALA A 209 1.90 -6.71 2.26
CA ALA A 209 2.73 -7.81 1.79
C ALA A 209 2.39 -8.23 0.36
N PHE A 210 1.12 -8.25 -0.02
CA PHE A 210 0.70 -8.52 -1.39
C PHE A 210 1.27 -7.50 -2.37
N ALA A 211 1.23 -6.20 -2.02
CA ALA A 211 1.90 -5.17 -2.79
C ALA A 211 3.42 -5.42 -2.88
N GLY A 212 4.04 -5.91 -1.81
CA GLY A 212 5.45 -6.30 -1.77
C GLY A 212 5.79 -7.44 -2.73
N VAL A 213 4.94 -8.47 -2.81
CA VAL A 213 5.09 -9.57 -3.78
C VAL A 213 5.04 -9.03 -5.21
N LEU A 214 4.06 -8.15 -5.51
CA LEU A 214 3.94 -7.52 -6.83
C LEU A 214 5.14 -6.61 -7.15
N ALA A 215 5.74 -6.00 -6.13
CA ALA A 215 6.86 -5.08 -6.28
C ALA A 215 8.20 -5.78 -6.52
N ALA A 216 8.36 -7.02 -6.05
CA ALA A 216 9.62 -7.75 -6.08
C ALA A 216 10.26 -7.83 -7.48
N PRO A 217 9.55 -8.16 -8.58
CA PRO A 217 10.12 -8.17 -9.93
C PRO A 217 10.23 -6.77 -10.58
N VAL A 218 9.58 -5.74 -10.03
CA VAL A 218 9.61 -4.36 -10.59
C VAL A 218 10.74 -3.55 -10.00
N TYR A 219 10.93 -3.70 -8.69
CA TYR A 219 11.96 -3.03 -7.93
C TYR A 219 12.97 -4.06 -7.40
N GLN A 220 14.17 -3.62 -7.13
CA GLN A 220 15.11 -4.46 -6.40
C GLN A 220 14.61 -4.66 -4.95
N VAL A 221 14.52 -5.91 -4.52
CA VAL A 221 14.14 -6.24 -3.15
C VAL A 221 15.23 -5.78 -2.19
N SER A 222 14.99 -4.74 -1.42
CA SER A 222 15.96 -4.17 -0.48
C SER A 222 15.30 -3.85 0.87
N PRO A 223 16.08 -3.85 1.96
CA PRO A 223 15.53 -3.52 3.28
C PRO A 223 14.90 -2.14 3.39
N LEU A 224 15.30 -1.21 2.54
CA LEU A 224 14.82 0.18 2.57
C LEU A 224 13.70 0.48 1.55
N MET A 225 13.26 -0.52 0.75
CA MET A 225 12.27 -0.29 -0.30
C MET A 225 10.93 0.24 0.24
N GLY A 226 10.58 -0.09 1.49
CA GLY A 226 9.36 0.38 2.13
C GLY A 226 9.41 1.84 2.57
N GLN A 227 10.58 2.35 2.98
CA GLN A 227 10.73 3.74 3.45
C GLN A 227 10.41 4.76 2.37
N ASN A 228 10.83 4.51 1.13
CA ASN A 228 10.61 5.43 0.03
C ASN A 228 9.13 5.53 -0.36
N LEU A 229 8.38 4.46 -0.19
CA LEU A 229 6.97 4.41 -0.56
C LEU A 229 6.04 4.85 0.55
N ILE A 230 6.35 4.57 1.83
CA ILE A 230 5.43 4.82 2.93
C ILE A 230 5.07 6.31 3.08
N ILE A 231 6.00 7.21 2.81
CA ILE A 231 5.77 8.66 2.90
C ILE A 231 4.78 9.11 1.84
N VAL A 232 4.94 8.61 0.60
CA VAL A 232 4.00 8.89 -0.51
C VAL A 232 2.63 8.27 -0.23
N VAL A 233 2.60 7.02 0.23
CA VAL A 233 1.36 6.31 0.60
C VAL A 233 0.61 7.04 1.71
N PHE A 234 1.32 7.57 2.69
CA PHE A 234 0.73 8.39 3.73
C PHE A 234 0.12 9.68 3.17
N ALA A 235 0.82 10.35 2.27
CA ALA A 235 0.28 11.53 1.57
C ALA A 235 -0.99 11.17 0.78
N VAL A 236 -1.02 10.02 0.09
CA VAL A 236 -2.21 9.53 -0.63
C VAL A 236 -3.41 9.37 0.31
N VAL A 237 -3.22 8.75 1.48
CA VAL A 237 -4.30 8.55 2.46
C VAL A 237 -4.80 9.87 3.03
N VAL A 238 -3.89 10.82 3.29
CA VAL A 238 -4.24 12.15 3.79
C VAL A 238 -4.99 12.96 2.73
N ILE A 239 -4.51 12.98 1.50
CA ILE A 239 -5.17 13.67 0.37
C ILE A 239 -6.56 13.06 0.11
N GLY A 240 -6.65 11.73 0.11
CA GLY A 240 -7.91 11.03 -0.09
C GLY A 240 -8.94 11.27 1.00
N GLY A 241 -8.47 11.46 2.22
CA GLY A 241 -9.27 11.53 3.44
C GLY A 241 -9.13 10.25 4.25
N MET A 242 -8.59 10.40 5.45
CA MET A 242 -8.24 9.28 6.35
C MET A 242 -9.44 8.38 6.65
N GLY A 243 -9.27 7.08 6.41
CA GLY A 243 -10.30 6.06 6.67
C GLY A 243 -11.32 5.82 5.56
N SER A 244 -11.23 6.54 4.43
CA SER A 244 -12.08 6.28 3.27
C SER A 244 -11.37 5.36 2.26
N ILE A 245 -11.91 4.16 2.07
CA ILE A 245 -11.33 3.10 1.23
C ILE A 245 -11.33 3.48 -0.25
N MET A 246 -12.48 3.89 -0.77
CA MET A 246 -12.61 4.26 -2.18
C MET A 246 -11.74 5.47 -2.53
N SER A 247 -11.67 6.44 -1.62
CA SER A 247 -10.83 7.62 -1.84
C SER A 247 -9.34 7.27 -1.90
N SER A 248 -8.86 6.38 -1.04
CA SER A 248 -7.46 5.94 -1.06
C SER A 248 -7.09 5.29 -2.39
N ILE A 249 -7.99 4.45 -2.95
CA ILE A 249 -7.79 3.82 -4.26
C ILE A 249 -7.72 4.89 -5.37
N LEU A 250 -8.74 5.77 -5.43
CA LEU A 250 -8.82 6.79 -6.48
C LEU A 250 -7.67 7.80 -6.39
N THR A 251 -7.33 8.24 -5.19
CA THR A 251 -6.22 9.17 -4.96
C THR A 251 -4.88 8.53 -5.29
N GLY A 252 -4.67 7.26 -4.93
CA GLY A 252 -3.46 6.53 -5.26
C GLY A 252 -3.24 6.42 -6.77
N LEU A 253 -4.26 5.98 -7.50
CA LEU A 253 -4.21 5.91 -8.98
C LEU A 253 -4.03 7.30 -9.60
N GLY A 254 -4.79 8.29 -9.13
CA GLY A 254 -4.71 9.66 -9.64
C GLY A 254 -3.34 10.30 -9.43
N LEU A 255 -2.77 10.17 -8.23
CA LEU A 255 -1.43 10.72 -7.94
C LEU A 255 -0.33 10.03 -8.72
N GLY A 256 -0.43 8.72 -8.94
CA GLY A 256 0.50 8.02 -9.82
C GLY A 256 0.46 8.56 -11.25
N ILE A 257 -0.72 8.84 -11.79
CA ILE A 257 -0.88 9.46 -13.13
C ILE A 257 -0.30 10.88 -13.13
N VAL A 258 -0.60 11.69 -12.11
CA VAL A 258 -0.05 13.05 -11.99
C VAL A 258 1.48 13.03 -11.92
N GLU A 259 2.07 12.11 -11.14
CA GLU A 259 3.53 11.91 -11.10
C GLU A 259 4.08 11.54 -12.49
N GLY A 260 3.40 10.64 -13.21
CA GLY A 260 3.78 10.25 -14.58
C GLY A 260 3.80 11.45 -15.54
N PHE A 261 2.76 12.29 -15.53
CA PHE A 261 2.74 13.51 -16.33
C PHE A 261 3.78 14.53 -15.88
N THR A 262 3.99 14.67 -14.58
CA THR A 262 5.01 15.59 -14.05
C THR A 262 6.41 15.20 -14.55
N LYS A 263 6.69 13.90 -14.67
CA LYS A 263 7.96 13.41 -15.27
C LYS A 263 8.19 13.85 -16.71
N VAL A 264 7.11 14.11 -17.46
CA VAL A 264 7.20 14.59 -18.83
C VAL A 264 7.54 16.08 -18.90
N PHE A 265 6.79 16.89 -18.12
CA PHE A 265 6.86 18.34 -18.23
C PHE A 265 7.91 18.97 -17.33
N TYR A 266 8.10 18.41 -16.14
CA TYR A 266 9.05 18.90 -15.15
C TYR A 266 9.61 17.75 -14.30
N PRO A 267 10.57 16.98 -14.84
CA PRO A 267 11.09 15.75 -14.20
C PRO A 267 11.60 15.96 -12.78
N GLU A 268 12.22 17.11 -12.50
CA GLU A 268 12.80 17.43 -11.17
C GLU A 268 11.74 17.53 -10.06
N ALA A 269 10.50 17.92 -10.41
CA ALA A 269 9.41 18.03 -9.45
C ALA A 269 8.59 16.74 -9.29
N SER A 270 8.88 15.69 -10.06
CA SER A 270 8.05 14.47 -10.08
C SER A 270 7.93 13.78 -8.73
N SER A 271 8.99 13.76 -7.94
CA SER A 271 8.97 13.20 -6.58
C SER A 271 8.32 14.12 -5.54
N THR A 272 8.22 15.42 -5.84
CA THR A 272 7.74 16.45 -4.90
C THR A 272 6.27 16.81 -5.15
N VAL A 273 5.76 16.60 -6.36
CA VAL A 273 4.40 17.02 -6.77
C VAL A 273 3.31 16.46 -5.86
N VAL A 274 3.46 15.25 -5.37
CA VAL A 274 2.51 14.60 -4.46
C VAL A 274 2.39 15.41 -3.16
N PHE A 275 3.50 15.89 -2.62
CA PHE A 275 3.51 16.69 -1.38
C PHE A 275 2.99 18.11 -1.61
N VAL A 276 3.24 18.70 -2.76
CA VAL A 276 2.64 20.00 -3.14
C VAL A 276 1.12 19.87 -3.20
N ILE A 277 0.60 18.83 -3.85
CA ILE A 277 -0.85 18.56 -3.90
C ILE A 277 -1.38 18.34 -2.48
N MET A 278 -0.67 17.59 -1.64
CA MET A 278 -1.07 17.36 -0.26
C MET A 278 -1.25 18.67 0.51
N VAL A 279 -0.28 19.57 0.42
CA VAL A 279 -0.37 20.90 1.08
C VAL A 279 -1.57 21.69 0.56
N ILE A 280 -1.76 21.75 -0.76
CA ILE A 280 -2.89 22.47 -1.36
C ILE A 280 -4.22 21.89 -0.88
N VAL A 281 -4.36 20.55 -0.91
CA VAL A 281 -5.60 19.90 -0.48
C VAL A 281 -5.87 20.15 0.99
N LEU A 282 -4.88 20.05 1.87
CA LEU A 282 -5.06 20.29 3.29
C LEU A 282 -5.40 21.75 3.62
N LEU A 283 -4.91 22.71 2.85
CA LEU A 283 -5.26 24.13 3.02
C LEU A 283 -6.72 24.42 2.60
N ILE A 284 -7.23 23.72 1.57
CA ILE A 284 -8.59 23.92 1.06
C ILE A 284 -9.61 23.04 1.80
N ARG A 285 -9.22 21.76 2.07
CA ARG A 285 -10.03 20.74 2.75
C ARG A 285 -9.22 19.95 3.76
N PRO A 286 -9.15 20.38 5.02
CA PRO A 286 -8.37 19.68 6.06
C PRO A 286 -8.78 18.22 6.28
N ALA A 287 -10.02 17.85 5.95
CA ALA A 287 -10.50 16.46 6.03
C ALA A 287 -10.06 15.58 4.85
N GLY A 288 -9.37 16.14 3.84
CA GLY A 288 -9.05 15.49 2.58
C GLY A 288 -10.19 15.60 1.54
N LEU A 289 -9.93 15.17 0.31
CA LEU A 289 -10.86 15.34 -0.82
C LEU A 289 -12.23 14.70 -0.59
N PHE A 290 -12.26 13.52 0.05
CA PHE A 290 -13.47 12.74 0.30
C PHE A 290 -13.73 12.52 1.80
N GLY A 291 -12.97 13.20 2.67
CA GLY A 291 -13.17 13.15 4.12
C GLY A 291 -14.51 13.80 4.51
N LYS A 292 -15.13 13.28 5.56
CA LYS A 292 -16.30 13.90 6.17
C LYS A 292 -15.84 14.99 7.13
N GLU A 293 -16.27 16.21 6.93
CA GLU A 293 -16.13 17.25 7.93
C GLU A 293 -16.97 16.85 9.15
N LYS A 294 -16.33 16.83 10.32
CA LYS A 294 -17.00 16.57 11.61
C LYS A 294 -17.59 17.85 12.15
#